data_4b4bb607e112f050bd12c49d7d7bfb96
#
_entry.id   4b4bb607e112f050bd12c49d7d7bfb96
#
_cell.length_a   1.000
_cell.length_b   1.000
_cell.length_c   1.000
_cell.angle_alpha   90.00
_cell.angle_beta   90.00
_cell.angle_gamma   90.00
#
_symmetry.space_group_name_H-M   'P 1'
#
loop_
_entity.id
_entity.type
_entity.pdbx_description
1 polymer ?
#
loop_
_entity_poly.entity_id
_entity_poly.type
_entity_poly.pdbx_seq_one_letter_code
_entity_poly.pdbx_strand_id
1 'polypeptide(L)'
;MDFTKQCVNCSSEDCYPYATYETKSNGMRTLLKCRDCGRCFSETQKTFMFNVKTPISKIALILNARTEGMSFNATYRTHHISSHTLQCWETKLGGIRDTLLLYSLTHTFVEMMIEGDELYTKVNKNVPPSESEGWTVSLMDRASRFIWELTCDKKEEALFLKAMEQLVEIIEKTDDLTLLTDGERRYSALLFEICHDLLRTGSRGRPKKVLKEGVKIRLKNKGSQSGKPGPKRDKYQTPKPEHPDTKQNIHNSDIHANHKEAQNAAYRRKNSTYRRKTNTYAKCKEGLQRTLDLYWVIHNFVRRHFTTHEVPAVKIGILKSEITLEDIMMNVEIAF
;
A
#
# COMPACT_ATOMS: atom_id res chain seq x y z
N MET A 1 -13.93 -1.91 -11.35
CA MET A 1 -13.47 -3.14 -12.04
C MET A 1 -14.69 -3.99 -12.32
N ASP A 2 -14.90 -4.34 -13.55
CA ASP A 2 -15.94 -5.29 -13.92
C ASP A 2 -15.33 -6.69 -13.90
N PHE A 3 -15.96 -7.63 -13.16
CA PHE A 3 -15.43 -8.99 -12.93
C PHE A 3 -16.02 -10.01 -13.92
N THR A 4 -16.57 -9.55 -15.03
CA THR A 4 -17.08 -10.44 -16.09
C THR A 4 -15.92 -11.20 -16.75
N LYS A 5 -16.09 -12.53 -16.87
CA LYS A 5 -15.08 -13.38 -17.48
C LYS A 5 -15.13 -13.30 -19.00
N GLN A 6 -14.19 -12.60 -19.58
CA GLN A 6 -14.04 -12.49 -21.03
C GLN A 6 -13.35 -13.70 -21.64
N CYS A 7 -13.70 -13.99 -22.87
CA CYS A 7 -13.04 -15.05 -23.65
C CYS A 7 -11.57 -14.72 -23.89
N VAL A 8 -10.68 -15.63 -23.54
CA VAL A 8 -9.23 -15.48 -23.71
C VAL A 8 -8.76 -15.40 -25.15
N ASN A 9 -9.64 -15.74 -26.12
CA ASN A 9 -9.32 -15.78 -27.53
C ASN A 9 -9.92 -14.62 -28.36
N CYS A 10 -11.17 -14.25 -28.10
CA CYS A 10 -11.89 -13.21 -28.86
C CYS A 10 -12.41 -12.06 -27.99
N SER A 11 -12.11 -12.05 -26.70
CA SER A 11 -12.51 -11.03 -25.72
C SER A 11 -14.04 -10.86 -25.55
N SER A 12 -14.85 -11.77 -26.07
CA SER A 12 -16.30 -11.79 -25.86
C SER A 12 -16.65 -12.06 -24.41
N GLU A 13 -17.68 -11.41 -23.91
CA GLU A 13 -18.24 -11.61 -22.56
C GLU A 13 -19.24 -12.76 -22.50
N ASP A 14 -19.69 -13.26 -23.65
CA ASP A 14 -20.66 -14.37 -23.71
C ASP A 14 -19.98 -15.74 -23.53
N CYS A 15 -19.56 -15.97 -22.29
CA CYS A 15 -18.94 -17.21 -21.84
C CYS A 15 -19.79 -17.91 -20.80
N TYR A 16 -19.91 -19.23 -20.89
CA TYR A 16 -20.69 -20.02 -19.94
C TYR A 16 -19.89 -21.21 -19.38
N PRO A 17 -20.23 -21.70 -18.15
CA PRO A 17 -19.66 -22.92 -17.60
C PRO A 17 -20.01 -24.12 -18.48
N TYR A 18 -19.00 -24.82 -18.99
CA TYR A 18 -19.16 -25.95 -19.91
C TYR A 18 -18.96 -27.28 -19.20
N ALA A 19 -17.92 -27.40 -18.37
CA ALA A 19 -17.59 -28.62 -17.65
C ALA A 19 -16.77 -28.26 -16.40
N THR A 20 -16.68 -29.20 -15.46
CA THR A 20 -15.78 -29.12 -14.32
C THR A 20 -14.77 -30.27 -14.36
N TYR A 21 -13.56 -30.00 -13.84
CA TYR A 21 -12.54 -31.04 -13.69
C TYR A 21 -11.82 -30.88 -12.35
N GLU A 22 -11.33 -32.00 -11.84
CA GLU A 22 -10.58 -32.03 -10.58
C GLU A 22 -9.08 -31.89 -10.86
N THR A 23 -8.42 -31.07 -10.05
CA THR A 23 -6.95 -30.89 -10.07
C THR A 23 -6.29 -31.91 -9.12
N LYS A 24 -4.98 -32.16 -9.33
CA LYS A 24 -4.18 -33.05 -8.44
C LYS A 24 -4.17 -32.64 -6.96
N SER A 25 -4.64 -31.46 -6.59
CA SER A 25 -4.71 -30.95 -5.22
C SER A 25 -6.16 -30.86 -4.71
N ASN A 26 -7.04 -31.70 -5.23
CA ASN A 26 -8.47 -31.79 -4.90
C ASN A 26 -9.22 -30.46 -5.07
N GLY A 27 -8.78 -29.64 -6.03
CA GLY A 27 -9.44 -28.39 -6.38
C GLY A 27 -10.29 -28.56 -7.63
N MET A 28 -11.59 -28.31 -7.50
CA MET A 28 -12.47 -28.23 -8.67
C MET A 28 -12.15 -26.98 -9.48
N ARG A 29 -12.16 -27.11 -10.81
CA ARG A 29 -11.99 -26.03 -11.77
C ARG A 29 -13.08 -26.09 -12.81
N THR A 30 -13.55 -24.91 -13.20
CA THR A 30 -14.55 -24.77 -14.26
C THR A 30 -13.87 -24.54 -15.59
N LEU A 31 -14.26 -25.29 -16.61
CA LEU A 31 -14.02 -24.98 -18.01
C LEU A 31 -15.13 -24.06 -18.49
N LEU A 32 -14.75 -22.91 -19.05
CA LEU A 32 -15.66 -21.99 -19.69
C LEU A 32 -15.63 -22.23 -21.21
N LYS A 33 -16.77 -22.03 -21.87
CA LYS A 33 -16.87 -22.05 -23.32
C LYS A 33 -17.46 -20.74 -23.82
N CYS A 34 -16.80 -20.13 -24.77
CA CYS A 34 -17.27 -18.93 -25.45
C CYS A 34 -18.34 -19.33 -26.50
N ARG A 35 -19.47 -18.60 -26.52
CA ARG A 35 -20.51 -18.81 -27.52
C ARG A 35 -20.11 -18.30 -28.89
N ASP A 36 -19.35 -17.19 -28.94
CA ASP A 36 -18.99 -16.55 -30.20
C ASP A 36 -17.90 -17.34 -30.99
N CYS A 37 -16.82 -17.74 -30.30
CA CYS A 37 -15.72 -18.45 -31.02
C CYS A 37 -15.65 -19.96 -30.73
N GLY A 38 -16.52 -20.50 -29.85
CA GLY A 38 -16.59 -21.92 -29.51
C GLY A 38 -15.42 -22.45 -28.69
N ARG A 39 -14.40 -21.65 -28.37
CA ARG A 39 -13.20 -22.10 -27.65
C ARG A 39 -13.49 -22.35 -26.18
N CYS A 40 -12.92 -23.44 -25.65
CA CYS A 40 -12.94 -23.75 -24.21
C CYS A 40 -11.65 -23.32 -23.55
N PHE A 41 -11.76 -22.83 -22.31
CA PHE A 41 -10.62 -22.39 -21.51
C PHE A 41 -10.89 -22.55 -20.01
N SER A 42 -9.83 -22.67 -19.20
CA SER A 42 -9.97 -22.74 -17.76
C SER A 42 -10.39 -21.39 -17.18
N GLU A 43 -11.20 -21.38 -16.14
CA GLU A 43 -11.61 -20.19 -15.40
C GLU A 43 -10.42 -19.35 -14.86
N THR A 44 -9.24 -19.99 -14.65
CA THR A 44 -8.02 -19.31 -14.20
C THR A 44 -7.11 -18.85 -15.35
N GLN A 45 -7.45 -19.15 -16.59
CA GLN A 45 -6.62 -18.78 -17.73
C GLN A 45 -6.55 -17.26 -17.88
N LYS A 46 -5.37 -16.72 -18.17
CA LYS A 46 -5.02 -15.31 -18.14
C LYS A 46 -5.10 -14.62 -16.76
N THR A 47 -5.41 -15.31 -15.69
CA THR A 47 -5.23 -14.76 -14.33
C THR A 47 -3.81 -15.05 -13.84
N PHE A 48 -3.33 -14.27 -12.87
CA PHE A 48 -2.03 -14.55 -12.23
C PHE A 48 -2.02 -15.87 -11.43
N MET A 49 -3.19 -16.47 -11.17
CA MET A 49 -3.35 -17.79 -10.57
C MET A 49 -3.39 -18.94 -11.59
N PHE A 50 -3.15 -18.67 -12.87
CA PHE A 50 -3.07 -19.74 -13.87
C PHE A 50 -2.03 -20.81 -13.49
N ASN A 51 -2.32 -22.08 -13.74
CA ASN A 51 -1.53 -23.25 -13.35
C ASN A 51 -1.41 -23.54 -11.83
N VAL A 52 -2.05 -22.77 -10.96
CA VAL A 52 -2.13 -23.11 -9.56
C VAL A 52 -3.19 -24.20 -9.35
N LYS A 53 -2.79 -25.32 -8.73
CA LYS A 53 -3.65 -26.52 -8.57
C LYS A 53 -4.50 -26.51 -7.31
N THR A 54 -4.10 -25.76 -6.29
CA THR A 54 -4.82 -25.64 -5.03
C THR A 54 -6.11 -24.83 -5.22
N PRO A 55 -7.22 -25.18 -4.55
CA PRO A 55 -8.45 -24.39 -4.59
C PRO A 55 -8.20 -22.93 -4.27
N ILE A 56 -8.79 -22.02 -5.06
CA ILE A 56 -8.60 -20.56 -4.86
C ILE A 56 -9.08 -20.13 -3.48
N SER A 57 -10.22 -20.63 -3.02
CA SER A 57 -10.76 -20.36 -1.68
C SER A 57 -9.79 -20.78 -0.55
N LYS A 58 -9.12 -21.92 -0.70
CA LYS A 58 -8.08 -22.34 0.25
C LYS A 58 -6.87 -21.41 0.24
N ILE A 59 -6.44 -20.96 -0.94
CA ILE A 59 -5.34 -19.99 -1.06
C ILE A 59 -5.72 -18.66 -0.39
N ALA A 60 -6.90 -18.14 -0.70
CA ALA A 60 -7.42 -16.91 -0.12
C ALA A 60 -7.50 -16.97 1.41
N LEU A 61 -8.03 -18.06 1.96
CA LEU A 61 -8.07 -18.29 3.40
C LEU A 61 -6.68 -18.24 4.03
N ILE A 62 -5.70 -18.93 3.44
CA ILE A 62 -4.34 -18.99 3.94
C ILE A 62 -3.64 -17.64 3.85
N LEU A 63 -3.77 -16.92 2.72
CA LEU A 63 -3.14 -15.61 2.55
C LEU A 63 -3.77 -14.55 3.47
N ASN A 64 -5.08 -14.62 3.73
CA ASN A 64 -5.72 -13.80 4.76
C ASN A 64 -5.12 -14.09 6.15
N ALA A 65 -5.00 -15.36 6.53
CA ALA A 65 -4.41 -15.76 7.80
C ALA A 65 -2.93 -15.33 7.93
N ARG A 66 -2.18 -15.32 6.82
CA ARG A 66 -0.81 -14.83 6.77
C ARG A 66 -0.73 -13.35 7.15
N THR A 67 -1.63 -12.52 6.66
CA THR A 67 -1.68 -11.08 6.99
C THR A 67 -2.20 -10.79 8.39
N GLU A 68 -2.73 -11.79 9.10
CA GLU A 68 -3.05 -11.70 10.53
C GLU A 68 -1.91 -12.23 11.43
N GLY A 69 -0.75 -12.58 10.85
CA GLY A 69 0.45 -12.95 11.58
C GLY A 69 0.75 -14.45 11.65
N MET A 70 0.05 -15.28 10.89
CA MET A 70 0.37 -16.70 10.77
C MET A 70 1.76 -16.87 10.14
N SER A 71 2.69 -17.55 10.82
CA SER A 71 4.05 -17.79 10.31
C SER A 71 4.07 -18.89 9.25
N PHE A 72 5.16 -18.99 8.46
CA PHE A 72 5.37 -20.09 7.51
C PHE A 72 5.23 -21.47 8.18
N ASN A 73 5.88 -21.65 9.33
CA ASN A 73 5.82 -22.92 10.06
C ASN A 73 4.42 -23.21 10.61
N ALA A 74 3.67 -22.19 11.03
CA ALA A 74 2.28 -22.36 11.43
C ALA A 74 1.43 -22.77 10.24
N THR A 75 1.58 -22.13 9.08
CA THR A 75 0.88 -22.50 7.84
C THR A 75 1.14 -23.95 7.43
N TYR A 76 2.40 -24.40 7.53
CA TYR A 76 2.73 -25.80 7.26
C TYR A 76 2.01 -26.74 8.24
N ARG A 77 2.07 -26.47 9.55
CA ARG A 77 1.45 -27.34 10.55
C ARG A 77 -0.08 -27.39 10.45
N THR A 78 -0.73 -26.28 10.08
CA THR A 78 -2.20 -26.18 10.07
C THR A 78 -2.83 -26.53 8.72
N HIS A 79 -2.15 -26.22 7.63
CA HIS A 79 -2.71 -26.37 6.28
C HIS A 79 -1.93 -27.33 5.39
N HIS A 80 -0.81 -27.87 5.89
CA HIS A 80 0.10 -28.78 5.15
C HIS A 80 0.64 -28.17 3.84
N ILE A 81 0.86 -26.86 3.82
CA ILE A 81 1.40 -26.13 2.66
C ILE A 81 2.88 -25.87 2.89
N SER A 82 3.71 -26.28 1.93
CA SER A 82 5.15 -26.03 1.98
C SER A 82 5.49 -24.54 1.95
N SER A 83 6.59 -24.15 2.57
CA SER A 83 7.06 -22.75 2.56
C SER A 83 7.29 -22.25 1.14
N HIS A 84 7.79 -23.08 0.23
CA HIS A 84 7.99 -22.70 -1.19
C HIS A 84 6.66 -22.42 -1.89
N THR A 85 5.65 -23.30 -1.72
CA THR A 85 4.32 -23.09 -2.32
C THR A 85 3.70 -21.79 -1.80
N LEU A 86 3.79 -21.55 -0.49
CA LEU A 86 3.26 -20.32 0.10
C LEU A 86 3.98 -19.07 -0.43
N GLN A 87 5.31 -19.12 -0.55
CA GLN A 87 6.08 -18.02 -1.15
C GLN A 87 5.67 -17.75 -2.60
N CYS A 88 5.43 -18.80 -3.40
CA CYS A 88 4.93 -18.63 -4.77
C CYS A 88 3.59 -17.90 -4.82
N TRP A 89 2.66 -18.23 -3.91
CA TRP A 89 1.36 -17.55 -3.84
C TRP A 89 1.51 -16.08 -3.39
N GLU A 90 2.30 -15.83 -2.36
CA GLU A 90 2.59 -14.46 -1.90
C GLU A 90 3.24 -13.63 -3.00
N THR A 91 4.19 -14.19 -3.76
CA THR A 91 4.84 -13.50 -4.88
C THR A 91 3.87 -13.20 -6.02
N LYS A 92 3.01 -14.16 -6.36
CA LYS A 92 2.00 -13.96 -7.40
C LYS A 92 1.01 -12.85 -7.03
N LEU A 93 0.52 -12.84 -5.78
CA LEU A 93 -0.40 -11.81 -5.32
C LEU A 93 0.32 -10.45 -5.15
N GLY A 94 1.53 -10.44 -4.61
CA GLY A 94 2.33 -9.21 -4.49
C GLY A 94 2.65 -8.58 -5.85
N GLY A 95 2.83 -9.41 -6.88
CA GLY A 95 3.14 -8.95 -8.25
C GLY A 95 2.04 -8.10 -8.90
N ILE A 96 0.80 -8.16 -8.42
CA ILE A 96 -0.28 -7.29 -8.94
C ILE A 96 -0.35 -5.92 -8.24
N ARG A 97 0.50 -5.67 -7.23
CA ARG A 97 0.48 -4.43 -6.45
C ARG A 97 0.61 -3.19 -7.34
N ASP A 98 1.57 -3.17 -8.25
CA ASP A 98 1.83 -2.00 -9.10
C ASP A 98 0.65 -1.74 -10.05
N THR A 99 0.02 -2.78 -10.58
CA THR A 99 -1.20 -2.67 -11.39
C THR A 99 -2.35 -2.09 -10.59
N LEU A 100 -2.58 -2.58 -9.37
CA LEU A 100 -3.61 -2.05 -8.47
C LEU A 100 -3.32 -0.62 -8.03
N LEU A 101 -2.05 -0.29 -7.82
CA LEU A 101 -1.63 1.06 -7.47
C LEU A 101 -1.89 2.04 -8.63
N LEU A 102 -1.50 1.67 -9.85
CA LEU A 102 -1.77 2.48 -11.04
C LEU A 102 -3.27 2.67 -11.25
N TYR A 103 -4.06 1.61 -11.11
CA TYR A 103 -5.52 1.70 -11.13
C TYR A 103 -6.05 2.67 -10.07
N SER A 104 -5.53 2.58 -8.85
CA SER A 104 -5.93 3.48 -7.76
C SER A 104 -5.64 4.93 -8.08
N LEU A 105 -4.46 5.23 -8.60
CA LEU A 105 -4.06 6.58 -9.00
C LEU A 105 -4.96 7.15 -10.09
N THR A 106 -5.46 6.34 -11.02
CA THR A 106 -6.35 6.80 -12.10
C THR A 106 -7.78 7.07 -11.65
N HIS A 107 -8.18 6.61 -10.46
CA HIS A 107 -9.56 6.70 -9.96
C HIS A 107 -9.73 7.59 -8.73
N THR A 108 -8.67 8.29 -8.30
CA THR A 108 -8.70 9.13 -7.10
C THR A 108 -8.79 10.61 -7.45
N PHE A 109 -9.79 11.31 -6.89
CA PHE A 109 -10.06 12.73 -7.14
C PHE A 109 -10.55 13.47 -5.87
N VAL A 110 -9.96 13.22 -4.71
CA VAL A 110 -10.47 13.76 -3.44
C VAL A 110 -9.39 14.55 -2.72
N GLU A 111 -9.77 15.57 -1.96
CA GLU A 111 -8.90 16.22 -0.97
C GLU A 111 -8.29 15.16 -0.06
N MET A 112 -6.98 15.18 0.11
CA MET A 112 -6.27 14.14 0.85
C MET A 112 -5.39 14.71 1.95
N MET A 113 -5.46 14.05 3.10
CA MET A 113 -4.53 14.23 4.19
C MET A 113 -3.73 12.94 4.36
N ILE A 114 -2.48 12.97 3.96
CA ILE A 114 -1.57 11.81 3.97
C ILE A 114 -0.71 11.85 5.22
N GLU A 115 -0.68 10.75 5.95
CA GLU A 115 0.23 10.55 7.10
C GLU A 115 1.42 9.68 6.66
N GLY A 116 2.65 10.18 6.85
CA GLY A 116 3.90 9.47 6.59
C GLY A 116 4.65 9.13 7.87
N ASP A 117 5.19 7.91 7.95
CA ASP A 117 6.04 7.47 9.06
C ASP A 117 6.93 6.29 8.63
N GLU A 118 7.97 6.00 9.41
CA GLU A 118 8.86 4.88 9.18
C GLU A 118 8.70 3.80 10.24
N LEU A 119 8.85 2.57 9.79
CA LEU A 119 9.01 1.39 10.62
C LEU A 119 10.39 0.79 10.42
N TYR A 120 10.92 0.20 11.46
CA TYR A 120 12.20 -0.49 11.41
C TYR A 120 12.08 -1.94 11.86
N THR A 121 12.74 -2.83 11.13
CA THR A 121 13.02 -4.20 11.53
C THR A 121 14.45 -4.58 11.11
N LYS A 122 14.97 -5.65 11.68
CA LYS A 122 16.23 -6.23 11.24
C LYS A 122 16.03 -7.09 10.00
N VAL A 123 17.02 -7.09 9.11
CA VAL A 123 17.05 -7.98 7.95
C VAL A 123 18.37 -8.73 7.96
N ASN A 124 18.32 -10.04 7.73
CA ASN A 124 19.44 -10.98 7.63
C ASN A 124 20.31 -11.07 8.89
N LYS A 125 21.06 -10.04 9.23
CA LYS A 125 22.05 -10.01 10.33
C LYS A 125 21.68 -8.96 11.36
N ASN A 126 22.27 -9.06 12.52
CA ASN A 126 22.20 -8.01 13.53
C ASN A 126 23.19 -6.88 13.16
N VAL A 127 22.85 -6.08 12.18
CA VAL A 127 23.60 -4.90 11.75
C VAL A 127 23.04 -3.65 12.42
N PRO A 128 23.82 -2.56 12.52
CA PRO A 128 23.31 -1.27 12.98
C PRO A 128 22.10 -0.81 12.15
N PRO A 129 21.15 -0.08 12.72
CA PRO A 129 19.99 0.43 11.97
C PRO A 129 20.35 1.23 10.73
N SER A 130 21.51 1.93 10.72
CA SER A 130 22.01 2.69 9.56
C SER A 130 22.36 1.83 8.35
N GLU A 131 22.67 0.55 8.57
CA GLU A 131 23.10 -0.38 7.52
C GLU A 131 22.00 -1.38 7.15
N SER A 132 20.91 -1.39 7.89
CA SER A 132 19.82 -2.36 7.70
C SER A 132 18.91 -1.97 6.55
N GLU A 133 18.56 -2.95 5.70
CA GLU A 133 17.55 -2.85 4.64
C GLU A 133 16.10 -3.00 5.18
N GLY A 134 15.92 -3.00 6.48
CA GLY A 134 14.64 -3.21 7.15
C GLY A 134 13.89 -1.91 7.51
N TRP A 135 14.28 -0.76 6.97
CA TRP A 135 13.50 0.45 7.10
C TRP A 135 12.34 0.43 6.11
N THR A 136 11.16 0.71 6.60
CA THR A 136 9.94 0.70 5.79
C THR A 136 9.28 2.06 5.87
N VAL A 137 9.20 2.73 4.74
CA VAL A 137 8.42 3.95 4.57
C VAL A 137 6.98 3.59 4.28
N SER A 138 6.05 4.28 4.90
CA SER A 138 4.63 4.08 4.66
C SER A 138 3.90 5.40 4.61
N LEU A 139 3.12 5.61 3.54
CA LEU A 139 2.19 6.71 3.34
C LEU A 139 0.76 6.19 3.40
N MET A 140 -0.10 6.84 4.17
CA MET A 140 -1.49 6.41 4.36
C MET A 140 -2.43 7.61 4.30
N ASP A 141 -3.50 7.49 3.54
CA ASP A 141 -4.60 8.44 3.60
C ASP A 141 -5.32 8.37 4.95
N ARG A 142 -5.52 9.53 5.56
CA ARG A 142 -6.09 9.62 6.90
C ARG A 142 -7.56 9.21 6.95
N ALA A 143 -8.35 9.63 5.98
CA ALA A 143 -9.80 9.42 6.00
C ALA A 143 -10.18 7.97 5.71
N SER A 144 -9.62 7.41 4.64
CA SER A 144 -9.93 6.06 4.18
C SER A 144 -9.10 4.97 4.81
N ARG A 145 -7.94 5.30 5.36
CA ARG A 145 -6.88 4.36 5.78
C ARG A 145 -6.23 3.62 4.60
N PHE A 146 -6.42 4.09 3.38
CA PHE A 146 -5.75 3.54 2.21
C PHE A 146 -4.25 3.80 2.30
N ILE A 147 -3.46 2.74 2.13
CA ILE A 147 -2.00 2.81 2.14
C ILE A 147 -1.53 3.06 0.72
N TRP A 148 -0.96 4.23 0.45
CA TRP A 148 -0.42 4.57 -0.85
C TRP A 148 0.96 3.94 -1.05
N GLU A 149 1.85 4.10 -0.08
CA GLU A 149 3.19 3.53 -0.18
C GLU A 149 3.50 2.65 1.02
N LEU A 150 4.20 1.54 0.75
CA LEU A 150 4.65 0.59 1.74
C LEU A 150 5.86 -0.17 1.20
N THR A 151 7.05 0.43 1.31
CA THR A 151 8.28 -0.11 0.74
C THR A 151 9.40 -0.17 1.78
N CYS A 152 10.19 -1.25 1.74
CA CYS A 152 11.35 -1.41 2.61
C CYS A 152 12.67 -1.34 1.83
N ASP A 153 13.65 -0.66 2.42
CA ASP A 153 15.04 -0.64 1.97
C ASP A 153 15.95 -0.10 3.09
N LYS A 154 17.21 0.20 2.76
CA LYS A 154 18.10 1.00 3.62
C LYS A 154 17.49 2.38 3.85
N LYS A 155 17.77 2.98 5.02
CA LYS A 155 17.32 4.33 5.35
C LYS A 155 18.13 5.40 4.57
N GLU A 156 18.17 5.27 3.28
CA GLU A 156 18.81 6.20 2.35
C GLU A 156 17.77 7.11 1.68
N GLU A 157 18.24 8.13 0.98
CA GLU A 157 17.39 9.11 0.30
C GLU A 157 16.47 8.45 -0.74
N ALA A 158 16.98 7.44 -1.46
CA ALA A 158 16.23 6.72 -2.49
C ALA A 158 14.91 6.10 -1.98
N LEU A 159 14.90 5.58 -0.73
CA LEU A 159 13.68 5.03 -0.13
C LEU A 159 12.59 6.10 0.06
N PHE A 160 12.98 7.29 0.50
CA PHE A 160 12.06 8.41 0.69
C PHE A 160 11.68 9.07 -0.63
N LEU A 161 12.60 9.14 -1.59
CA LEU A 161 12.36 9.69 -2.91
C LEU A 161 11.24 8.92 -3.62
N LYS A 162 11.31 7.60 -3.66
CA LYS A 162 10.26 6.74 -4.22
C LYS A 162 8.88 7.05 -3.62
N ALA A 163 8.80 7.23 -2.31
CA ALA A 163 7.54 7.55 -1.64
C ALA A 163 7.05 8.96 -2.00
N MET A 164 7.95 9.92 -2.19
CA MET A 164 7.59 11.28 -2.58
C MET A 164 7.20 11.39 -4.05
N GLU A 165 7.84 10.64 -4.95
CA GLU A 165 7.43 10.50 -6.35
C GLU A 165 6.00 9.98 -6.45
N GLN A 166 5.68 8.93 -5.68
CA GLN A 166 4.32 8.40 -5.58
C GLN A 166 3.33 9.47 -5.08
N LEU A 167 3.73 10.28 -4.12
CA LEU A 167 2.91 11.37 -3.60
C LEU A 167 2.67 12.48 -4.65
N VAL A 168 3.66 12.78 -5.49
CA VAL A 168 3.50 13.77 -6.57
C VAL A 168 2.45 13.33 -7.59
N GLU A 169 2.40 12.04 -7.94
CA GLU A 169 1.36 11.52 -8.83
C GLU A 169 -0.05 11.67 -8.23
N ILE A 170 -0.18 11.60 -6.91
CA ILE A 170 -1.44 11.88 -6.21
C ILE A 170 -1.74 13.38 -6.23
N ILE A 171 -0.73 14.23 -5.99
CA ILE A 171 -0.86 15.70 -6.01
C ILE A 171 -1.36 16.21 -7.36
N GLU A 172 -0.94 15.60 -8.45
CA GLU A 172 -1.37 15.98 -9.80
C GLU A 172 -2.87 15.74 -10.06
N LYS A 173 -3.52 14.99 -9.17
CA LYS A 173 -4.93 14.58 -9.29
C LYS A 173 -5.84 15.19 -8.21
N THR A 174 -5.30 16.02 -7.35
CA THR A 174 -6.06 16.68 -6.27
C THR A 174 -5.63 18.14 -6.17
N ASP A 175 -6.59 19.02 -5.86
CA ASP A 175 -6.35 20.46 -5.69
C ASP A 175 -5.86 20.80 -4.27
N ASP A 176 -5.94 19.88 -3.33
CA ASP A 176 -5.54 20.07 -1.94
C ASP A 176 -4.96 18.78 -1.34
N LEU A 177 -3.68 18.84 -0.92
CA LEU A 177 -3.03 17.74 -0.25
C LEU A 177 -2.21 18.21 0.94
N THR A 178 -2.42 17.58 2.08
CA THR A 178 -1.63 17.79 3.28
C THR A 178 -0.81 16.57 3.62
N LEU A 179 0.52 16.71 3.64
CA LEU A 179 1.43 15.70 4.17
C LEU A 179 1.73 15.97 5.65
N LEU A 180 1.43 14.98 6.49
CA LEU A 180 1.75 14.98 7.92
C LEU A 180 2.88 14.00 8.20
N THR A 181 3.95 14.46 8.85
CA THR A 181 5.09 13.61 9.23
C THR A 181 5.54 13.88 10.65
N ASP A 182 6.32 12.97 11.22
CA ASP A 182 6.75 13.03 12.62
C ASP A 182 8.08 13.78 12.86
N GLY A 183 8.60 14.48 11.85
CA GLY A 183 9.82 15.28 11.95
C GLY A 183 11.03 14.72 11.18
N GLU A 184 10.86 13.63 10.45
CA GLU A 184 11.88 13.18 9.49
C GLU A 184 11.97 14.20 8.32
N ARG A 185 13.11 14.86 8.23
CA ARG A 185 13.31 16.00 7.32
C ARG A 185 13.32 15.62 5.84
N ARG A 186 13.63 14.36 5.52
CA ARG A 186 13.71 13.89 4.13
C ARG A 186 12.39 14.00 3.41
N TYR A 187 11.26 13.69 4.07
CA TYR A 187 9.94 13.87 3.46
C TYR A 187 9.73 15.30 2.95
N SER A 188 9.93 16.27 3.81
CA SER A 188 9.70 17.67 3.45
C SER A 188 10.74 18.22 2.47
N ALA A 189 12.00 17.77 2.56
CA ALA A 189 13.07 18.22 1.67
C ALA A 189 12.87 17.68 0.26
N LEU A 190 12.64 16.39 0.11
CA LEU A 190 12.45 15.75 -1.19
C LEU A 190 11.15 16.20 -1.86
N LEU A 191 10.03 16.25 -1.10
CA LEU A 191 8.78 16.74 -1.68
C LEU A 191 8.93 18.19 -2.19
N PHE A 192 9.60 19.05 -1.44
CA PHE A 192 9.88 20.42 -1.89
C PHE A 192 10.79 20.48 -3.12
N GLU A 193 11.72 19.54 -3.26
CA GLU A 193 12.63 19.50 -4.40
C GLU A 193 11.91 19.10 -5.69
N ILE A 194 11.01 18.13 -5.63
CA ILE A 194 10.30 17.60 -6.80
C ILE A 194 8.95 18.26 -7.06
N CYS A 195 8.37 18.96 -6.07
CA CYS A 195 7.05 19.58 -6.15
C CYS A 195 7.07 21.03 -5.68
N HIS A 196 7.68 21.92 -6.47
CA HIS A 196 7.76 23.36 -6.17
C HIS A 196 7.45 24.22 -7.37
N ASP A 197 6.90 25.42 -7.09
CA ASP A 197 6.70 26.49 -8.06
C ASP A 197 7.76 27.61 -7.89
N LEU A 198 8.02 28.34 -8.97
CA LEU A 198 8.91 29.49 -8.97
C LEU A 198 8.09 30.79 -8.93
N LEU A 199 7.94 31.37 -7.75
CA LEU A 199 7.19 32.61 -7.55
C LEU A 199 7.99 33.81 -8.03
N ARG A 200 7.52 34.45 -9.11
CA ARG A 200 8.09 35.69 -9.65
C ARG A 200 7.33 36.89 -9.08
N THR A 201 7.95 37.62 -8.16
CA THR A 201 7.35 38.82 -7.51
C THR A 201 7.66 40.14 -8.24
N GLY A 202 8.25 40.09 -9.43
CA GLY A 202 8.70 41.31 -10.14
C GLY A 202 9.97 41.96 -9.59
N SER A 203 10.48 41.49 -8.44
CA SER A 203 11.71 41.99 -7.83
C SER A 203 12.95 41.47 -8.54
N ARG A 204 14.05 42.25 -8.55
CA ARG A 204 15.36 41.78 -9.04
C ARG A 204 15.84 40.59 -8.18
N GLY A 205 16.26 39.51 -8.82
CA GLY A 205 16.84 38.34 -8.14
C GLY A 205 16.29 37.02 -8.65
N ARG A 206 16.76 35.91 -8.03
CA ARG A 206 16.29 34.59 -8.34
C ARG A 206 14.85 34.39 -7.82
N PRO A 207 13.92 33.84 -8.62
CA PRO A 207 12.58 33.57 -8.19
C PRO A 207 12.58 32.71 -6.90
N LYS A 208 11.65 33.00 -5.99
CA LYS A 208 11.52 32.24 -4.73
C LYS A 208 10.86 30.91 -5.02
N LYS A 209 11.48 29.81 -4.56
CA LYS A 209 10.87 28.49 -4.56
C LYS A 209 9.82 28.41 -3.46
N VAL A 210 8.62 27.95 -3.78
CA VAL A 210 7.52 27.65 -2.87
C VAL A 210 6.95 26.27 -3.21
N LEU A 211 6.27 25.61 -2.27
CA LEU A 211 5.51 24.39 -2.60
C LEU A 211 4.48 24.71 -3.70
N LYS A 212 4.17 23.73 -4.53
CA LYS A 212 3.08 23.83 -5.51
C LYS A 212 1.79 24.25 -4.80
N GLU A 213 0.94 25.02 -5.48
CA GLU A 213 -0.35 25.44 -4.95
C GLU A 213 -1.17 24.24 -4.46
N GLY A 214 -1.87 24.39 -3.34
CA GLY A 214 -2.66 23.33 -2.70
C GLY A 214 -1.85 22.34 -1.86
N VAL A 215 -0.51 22.34 -1.95
CA VAL A 215 0.33 21.38 -1.21
C VAL A 215 0.78 21.98 0.12
N LYS A 216 0.51 21.23 1.20
CA LYS A 216 0.87 21.61 2.58
C LYS A 216 1.69 20.50 3.24
N ILE A 217 2.70 20.89 4.01
CA ILE A 217 3.47 19.96 4.84
C ILE A 217 3.38 20.41 6.29
N ARG A 218 3.07 19.49 7.19
CA ARG A 218 3.03 19.75 8.63
C ARG A 218 3.90 18.72 9.36
N LEU A 219 4.84 19.22 10.14
CA LEU A 219 5.71 18.39 10.97
C LEU A 219 5.20 18.37 12.41
N LYS A 220 5.02 17.16 12.95
CA LYS A 220 4.78 16.96 14.37
C LYS A 220 6.11 16.99 15.13
N ASN A 221 6.39 18.05 15.83
CA ASN A 221 7.54 18.10 16.73
C ASN A 221 7.33 17.15 17.93
N LYS A 222 7.91 15.96 17.87
CA LYS A 222 7.94 15.05 19.02
C LYS A 222 8.97 15.54 20.05
N GLY A 223 8.49 16.08 21.17
CA GLY A 223 8.93 15.82 22.50
C GLY A 223 10.34 16.14 22.95
N SER A 224 11.22 16.84 22.24
CA SER A 224 12.47 17.34 22.86
C SER A 224 12.24 18.49 23.88
N GLN A 225 10.98 18.84 24.11
CA GLN A 225 10.58 19.99 24.95
C GLN A 225 9.75 19.57 26.17
N SER A 226 9.50 18.30 26.39
CA SER A 226 8.65 17.84 27.52
C SER A 226 9.25 18.05 28.90
N GLY A 227 10.46 18.55 29.02
CA GLY A 227 11.11 18.84 30.30
C GLY A 227 11.81 20.20 30.39
N LYS A 228 11.71 21.05 29.35
CA LYS A 228 12.37 22.35 29.36
C LYS A 228 11.43 23.44 29.84
N PRO A 229 11.86 24.31 30.78
CA PRO A 229 11.09 25.48 31.18
C PRO A 229 11.04 26.50 30.04
N GLY A 230 9.89 27.14 29.84
CA GLY A 230 9.68 28.17 28.85
C GLY A 230 8.45 27.93 27.96
N PRO A 231 8.09 28.91 27.12
CA PRO A 231 6.94 28.76 26.23
C PRO A 231 7.16 27.56 25.27
N LYS A 232 6.19 26.67 25.25
CA LYS A 232 6.20 25.51 24.33
C LYS A 232 6.09 26.04 22.90
N ARG A 233 7.04 25.66 22.04
CA ARG A 233 6.91 25.92 20.60
C ARG A 233 5.66 25.24 20.07
N ASP A 234 5.06 25.83 19.04
CA ASP A 234 3.95 25.21 18.35
C ASP A 234 4.30 23.77 18.01
N LYS A 235 3.37 22.88 18.31
CA LYS A 235 3.54 21.44 18.13
C LYS A 235 3.78 21.06 16.66
N TYR A 236 3.44 21.97 15.77
CA TYR A 236 3.47 21.81 14.34
C TYR A 236 4.08 23.03 13.66
N GLN A 237 4.98 22.76 12.71
CA GLN A 237 5.63 23.80 11.92
C GLN A 237 5.47 23.49 10.44
N THR A 238 5.32 24.54 9.65
CA THR A 238 5.43 24.49 8.20
C THR A 238 6.92 24.46 7.84
N PRO A 239 7.47 23.31 7.41
CA PRO A 239 8.93 23.16 7.26
C PRO A 239 9.47 23.79 5.98
N LYS A 240 8.59 24.10 5.01
CA LYS A 240 8.92 24.66 3.71
C LYS A 240 7.96 25.80 3.37
N PRO A 241 8.40 26.79 2.57
CA PRO A 241 7.52 27.88 2.13
C PRO A 241 6.36 27.34 1.30
N GLU A 242 5.14 27.69 1.66
CA GLU A 242 3.92 27.35 0.92
C GLU A 242 3.63 28.41 -0.16
N HIS A 243 2.86 28.01 -1.18
CA HIS A 243 2.34 28.94 -2.18
C HIS A 243 1.37 29.92 -1.49
N PRO A 244 1.41 31.23 -1.81
CA PRO A 244 0.55 32.22 -1.14
C PRO A 244 -0.95 31.98 -1.35
N ASP A 245 -1.34 31.36 -2.47
CA ASP A 245 -2.73 31.05 -2.80
C ASP A 245 -3.21 29.72 -2.19
N THR A 246 -2.32 28.97 -1.52
CA THR A 246 -2.70 27.73 -0.83
C THR A 246 -3.63 28.03 0.34
N LYS A 247 -4.85 27.46 0.31
CA LYS A 247 -5.83 27.60 1.40
C LYS A 247 -5.34 26.89 2.66
N GLN A 248 -5.31 27.62 3.78
CA GLN A 248 -4.99 27.03 5.08
C GLN A 248 -6.26 26.46 5.73
N ASN A 249 -6.57 25.20 5.44
CA ASN A 249 -7.79 24.56 5.91
C ASN A 249 -7.57 23.61 7.09
N ILE A 250 -6.35 23.57 7.68
CA ILE A 250 -6.01 22.60 8.73
C ILE A 250 -6.07 23.28 10.08
N HIS A 251 -6.99 22.84 10.93
CA HIS A 251 -7.03 23.27 12.32
C HIS A 251 -5.89 22.59 13.10
N ASN A 252 -5.26 23.32 14.03
CA ASN A 252 -4.14 22.77 14.84
C ASN A 252 -4.49 21.51 15.61
N SER A 253 -5.77 21.32 15.98
CA SER A 253 -6.26 20.10 16.62
C SER A 253 -6.16 18.87 15.72
N ASP A 254 -6.25 19.06 14.40
CA ASP A 254 -6.31 17.96 13.43
C ASP A 254 -4.92 17.48 13.02
N ILE A 255 -3.88 18.26 13.40
CA ILE A 255 -2.50 17.90 13.08
C ILE A 255 -1.97 16.92 14.14
N HIS A 256 -2.23 15.64 13.95
CA HIS A 256 -1.72 14.56 14.79
C HIS A 256 -1.38 13.33 13.92
N ALA A 257 -0.55 12.43 14.42
CA ALA A 257 -0.18 11.19 13.72
C ALA A 257 -0.79 9.94 14.38
N ASN A 258 -1.91 10.09 15.10
CA ASN A 258 -2.49 9.00 15.90
C ASN A 258 -2.92 7.82 15.03
N HIS A 259 -3.42 8.10 13.83
CA HIS A 259 -3.86 7.05 12.91
C HIS A 259 -2.69 6.24 12.36
N LYS A 260 -1.58 6.92 12.05
CA LYS A 260 -0.37 6.25 11.61
C LYS A 260 0.29 5.45 12.74
N GLU A 261 0.31 5.99 13.96
CA GLU A 261 0.78 5.26 15.15
C GLU A 261 -0.07 3.99 15.40
N ALA A 262 -1.40 4.08 15.24
CA ALA A 262 -2.31 2.92 15.34
C ALA A 262 -2.04 1.89 14.22
N GLN A 263 -1.84 2.35 12.99
CA GLN A 263 -1.46 1.50 11.86
C GLN A 263 -0.13 0.77 12.12
N ASN A 264 0.88 1.49 12.60
CA ASN A 264 2.18 0.91 12.96
C ASN A 264 2.06 -0.13 14.09
N ALA A 265 1.17 0.11 15.06
CA ALA A 265 0.87 -0.87 16.11
C ALA A 265 0.18 -2.11 15.54
N ALA A 266 -0.74 -1.95 14.57
CA ALA A 266 -1.37 -3.05 13.86
C ALA A 266 -0.34 -3.88 13.07
N TYR A 267 0.60 -3.23 12.39
CA TYR A 267 1.71 -3.88 11.71
C TYR A 267 2.53 -4.77 12.66
N ARG A 268 2.92 -4.23 13.81
CA ARG A 268 3.70 -4.98 14.81
C ARG A 268 2.96 -6.19 15.36
N ARG A 269 1.63 -6.14 15.42
CA ARG A 269 0.80 -7.30 15.83
C ARG A 269 0.71 -8.36 14.71
N LYS A 270 0.50 -7.90 13.48
CA LYS A 270 0.23 -8.75 12.32
C LYS A 270 1.49 -9.30 11.65
N ASN A 271 2.62 -8.62 11.77
CA ASN A 271 3.89 -9.08 11.23
C ASN A 271 4.93 -9.19 12.34
N SER A 272 5.28 -10.43 12.68
CA SER A 272 6.23 -10.73 13.77
C SER A 272 7.61 -10.11 13.56
N THR A 273 8.00 -9.81 12.32
CA THR A 273 9.30 -9.19 12.03
C THR A 273 9.42 -7.77 12.58
N TYR A 274 8.30 -7.05 12.70
CA TYR A 274 8.27 -5.67 13.24
C TYR A 274 8.05 -5.62 14.77
N ARG A 275 7.91 -6.77 15.43
CA ARG A 275 7.80 -6.78 16.90
C ARG A 275 9.10 -6.30 17.53
N ARG A 276 8.99 -5.43 18.52
CA ARG A 276 10.16 -4.95 19.28
C ARG A 276 10.80 -6.11 20.05
N LYS A 277 12.14 -6.15 20.08
CA LYS A 277 12.92 -7.17 20.81
C LYS A 277 12.55 -8.61 20.43
N THR A 278 12.38 -8.89 19.13
CA THR A 278 12.06 -10.21 18.62
C THR A 278 13.27 -10.87 17.95
N ASN A 279 13.30 -12.21 17.97
CA ASN A 279 14.23 -13.02 17.19
C ASN A 279 13.66 -13.39 15.80
N THR A 280 12.41 -13.02 15.51
CA THR A 280 11.70 -13.35 14.25
C THR A 280 11.86 -12.23 13.21
N TYR A 281 13.10 -11.79 12.99
CA TYR A 281 13.39 -10.78 11.96
C TYR A 281 13.39 -11.38 10.55
N ALA A 282 13.28 -10.50 9.53
CA ALA A 282 13.28 -10.93 8.13
C ALA A 282 14.64 -11.51 7.72
N LYS A 283 14.63 -12.55 6.89
CA LYS A 283 15.87 -13.22 6.43
C LYS A 283 16.49 -12.53 5.21
N CYS A 284 15.68 -11.86 4.38
CA CYS A 284 16.11 -11.06 3.25
C CYS A 284 15.11 -9.93 3.00
N LYS A 285 15.55 -8.91 2.28
CA LYS A 285 14.73 -7.74 1.91
C LYS A 285 13.54 -8.14 1.05
N GLU A 286 13.75 -8.98 0.05
CA GLU A 286 12.71 -9.45 -0.87
C GLU A 286 11.61 -10.21 -0.12
N GLY A 287 11.98 -11.01 0.88
CA GLY A 287 11.05 -11.72 1.75
C GLY A 287 10.22 -10.76 2.61
N LEU A 288 10.85 -9.69 3.11
CA LEU A 288 10.14 -8.65 3.85
C LEU A 288 9.19 -7.89 2.92
N GLN A 289 9.67 -7.40 1.77
CA GLN A 289 8.85 -6.68 0.80
C GLN A 289 7.65 -7.51 0.33
N ARG A 290 7.84 -8.78 0.01
CA ARG A 290 6.74 -9.68 -0.36
C ARG A 290 5.63 -9.73 0.71
N THR A 291 5.97 -9.74 1.99
CA THR A 291 4.97 -9.71 3.07
C THR A 291 4.27 -8.36 3.17
N LEU A 292 4.96 -7.27 2.85
CA LEU A 292 4.39 -5.93 2.78
C LEU A 292 3.43 -5.79 1.59
N ASP A 293 3.79 -6.30 0.43
CA ASP A 293 2.95 -6.29 -0.77
C ASP A 293 1.67 -7.10 -0.56
N LEU A 294 1.79 -8.29 0.02
CA LEU A 294 0.63 -9.10 0.40
C LEU A 294 -0.30 -8.34 1.37
N TYR A 295 0.30 -7.71 2.39
CA TYR A 295 -0.48 -6.92 3.33
C TYR A 295 -1.13 -5.72 2.65
N TRP A 296 -0.42 -5.00 1.78
CA TRP A 296 -0.91 -3.84 1.04
C TRP A 296 -2.15 -4.19 0.21
N VAL A 297 -2.11 -5.29 -0.55
CA VAL A 297 -3.24 -5.75 -1.37
C VAL A 297 -4.45 -6.07 -0.49
N ILE A 298 -4.26 -6.90 0.53
CA ILE A 298 -5.38 -7.37 1.38
C ILE A 298 -5.94 -6.23 2.24
N HIS A 299 -5.08 -5.36 2.79
CA HIS A 299 -5.53 -4.23 3.58
C HIS A 299 -6.34 -3.23 2.76
N ASN A 300 -5.85 -2.86 1.59
CA ASN A 300 -6.47 -1.82 0.79
C ASN A 300 -7.75 -2.28 0.08
N PHE A 301 -7.80 -3.52 -0.42
CA PHE A 301 -8.84 -3.96 -1.35
C PHE A 301 -9.81 -5.01 -0.80
N VAL A 302 -9.46 -5.69 0.30
CA VAL A 302 -10.25 -6.83 0.79
C VAL A 302 -10.75 -6.62 2.21
N ARG A 303 -9.88 -6.12 3.09
CA ARG A 303 -10.16 -6.08 4.52
C ARG A 303 -10.91 -4.82 4.90
N ARG A 304 -12.07 -4.97 5.56
CA ARG A 304 -12.72 -3.85 6.24
C ARG A 304 -11.82 -3.31 7.36
N HIS A 305 -11.63 -2.02 7.39
CA HIS A 305 -10.89 -1.38 8.46
C HIS A 305 -11.77 -1.22 9.70
N PHE A 306 -11.23 -1.54 10.88
CA PHE A 306 -12.00 -1.58 12.12
C PHE A 306 -12.69 -0.24 12.47
N THR A 307 -12.03 0.89 12.24
CA THR A 307 -12.56 2.21 12.59
C THR A 307 -13.51 2.77 11.54
N THR A 308 -13.24 2.55 10.27
CA THR A 308 -14.07 3.09 9.18
C THR A 308 -15.23 2.16 8.81
N HIS A 309 -15.16 0.90 9.23
CA HIS A 309 -16.11 -0.18 8.91
C HIS A 309 -16.28 -0.46 7.41
N GLU A 310 -15.38 0.06 6.60
CA GLU A 310 -15.34 -0.10 5.14
C GLU A 310 -13.98 -0.58 4.68
N VAL A 311 -13.93 -1.16 3.48
CA VAL A 311 -12.66 -1.47 2.80
C VAL A 311 -12.03 -0.14 2.34
N PRO A 312 -10.74 0.12 2.61
CA PRO A 312 -10.10 1.38 2.25
C PRO A 312 -10.31 1.83 0.80
N ALA A 313 -10.22 0.90 -0.17
CA ALA A 313 -10.42 1.19 -1.58
C ALA A 313 -11.87 1.59 -1.92
N VAL A 314 -12.85 1.10 -1.18
CA VAL A 314 -14.26 1.54 -1.29
C VAL A 314 -14.42 2.92 -0.66
N LYS A 315 -13.84 3.11 0.53
CA LYS A 315 -13.93 4.37 1.28
C LYS A 315 -13.35 5.56 0.52
N ILE A 316 -12.25 5.36 -0.21
CA ILE A 316 -11.60 6.41 -1.02
C ILE A 316 -12.21 6.55 -2.43
N GLY A 317 -13.21 5.71 -2.79
CA GLY A 317 -13.92 5.78 -4.05
C GLY A 317 -13.26 5.04 -5.23
N ILE A 318 -12.17 4.28 -5.00
CA ILE A 318 -11.50 3.48 -6.03
C ILE A 318 -12.38 2.31 -6.48
N LEU A 319 -13.05 1.68 -5.53
CA LEU A 319 -14.01 0.60 -5.79
C LEU A 319 -15.44 1.08 -5.48
N LYS A 320 -16.41 0.62 -6.26
CA LYS A 320 -17.84 0.89 -6.03
C LYS A 320 -18.44 0.01 -4.93
N SER A 321 -17.88 -1.18 -4.73
CA SER A 321 -18.32 -2.15 -3.73
C SER A 321 -17.16 -3.00 -3.25
N GLU A 322 -17.35 -3.68 -2.13
CA GLU A 322 -16.37 -4.62 -1.60
C GLU A 322 -16.19 -5.80 -2.52
N ILE A 323 -14.96 -6.29 -2.60
CA ILE A 323 -14.56 -7.47 -3.36
C ILE A 323 -13.85 -8.46 -2.45
N THR A 324 -13.90 -9.72 -2.80
CA THR A 324 -13.18 -10.77 -2.08
C THR A 324 -11.76 -10.96 -2.62
N LEU A 325 -10.91 -11.64 -1.87
CA LEU A 325 -9.58 -12.00 -2.34
C LEU A 325 -9.66 -12.99 -3.52
N GLU A 326 -10.68 -13.83 -3.54
CA GLU A 326 -10.97 -14.74 -4.65
C GLU A 326 -11.31 -13.97 -5.93
N ASP A 327 -12.08 -12.89 -5.83
CA ASP A 327 -12.41 -12.03 -6.98
C ASP A 327 -11.15 -11.41 -7.56
N ILE A 328 -10.24 -10.90 -6.70
CA ILE A 328 -8.94 -10.38 -7.16
C ILE A 328 -8.14 -11.47 -7.87
N MET A 329 -8.07 -12.69 -7.29
CA MET A 329 -7.30 -13.81 -7.86
C MET A 329 -7.85 -14.32 -9.19
N MET A 330 -9.14 -14.14 -9.42
CA MET A 330 -9.83 -14.61 -10.62
C MET A 330 -10.01 -13.51 -11.67
N ASN A 331 -9.59 -12.28 -11.40
CA ASN A 331 -9.71 -11.18 -12.35
C ASN A 331 -8.60 -11.26 -13.41
N VAL A 332 -9.01 -11.22 -14.68
CA VAL A 332 -8.11 -11.27 -15.84
C VAL A 332 -7.43 -9.91 -16.07
N GLU A 333 -8.12 -8.81 -15.81
CA GLU A 333 -7.63 -7.45 -16.07
C GLU A 333 -6.46 -7.04 -15.15
N ILE A 334 -6.35 -7.68 -14.00
CA ILE A 334 -5.27 -7.41 -13.02
C ILE A 334 -3.98 -8.15 -13.36
N ALA A 335 -4.01 -9.09 -14.30
CA ALA A 335 -2.88 -9.98 -14.57
C ALA A 335 -1.78 -9.37 -15.48
N PHE A 336 -1.99 -8.16 -16.01
CA PHE A 336 -1.09 -7.54 -16.99
C PHE A 336 -0.61 -6.16 -16.58
#